data_4c1e6e3c6cb3069055265823444f7abc
#
_entry.id   4c1e6e3c6cb3069055265823444f7abc
#
_cell.length_a   1.000
_cell.length_b   1.000
_cell.length_c   1.000
_cell.angle_alpha   90.00
_cell.angle_beta   90.00
_cell.angle_gamma   90.00
#
_symmetry.space_group_name_H-M   'P 1'
#
loop_
_entity.id
_entity.type
_entity.pdbx_description
1 polymer ?
#
loop_
_entity_poly.entity_id
_entity_poly.type
_entity_poly.pdbx_seq_one_letter_code
_entity_poly.pdbx_strand_id
1 'polypeptide(L)'
;SYVLFFCDRPVDAEAVKGVVHLPAEAQISAAAENYLPLDTVRYSKDGIHYSGELPYTGVFQQLLLECYEGELYIKHTFRVTQKPAKMAVIAEDSDSAELSVNGHDTKLTQPWHKEHEFLMGDISEFVRGGENEIIRKMRFYQSEEVYYALFGEGVTETLRNCLSYDTELEPLYLAGDFGVYAGSFEKGQRQGVLLGETFSVGPRPQRAKNLITDGYPFFAGRIRLKRTITLDDPDVILEFIGRFQAMKVWVNGQQAGKLLFDNRIDISQFARIGENEIELELTVSNRNLFGPHHTLENEEPESVGPYTFELPGTWENGQSNAYRESYAFVSVPIC
;
A
#
# COMPACT_ATOMS: atom_id res chain seq x y z
N SER A 1 -16.79 30.00 -0.95
CA SER A 1 -18.13 30.24 -0.39
C SER A 1 -17.98 30.63 1.07
N TYR A 2 -18.53 31.77 1.48
CA TYR A 2 -18.54 32.18 2.87
C TYR A 2 -19.91 31.83 3.45
N VAL A 3 -19.91 31.18 4.63
CA VAL A 3 -21.13 30.93 5.40
C VAL A 3 -21.16 31.99 6.49
N LEU A 4 -22.13 32.90 6.41
CA LEU A 4 -22.36 33.90 7.45
C LEU A 4 -23.35 33.31 8.46
N PHE A 5 -22.92 33.13 9.70
CA PHE A 5 -23.80 32.80 10.80
C PHE A 5 -24.23 34.11 11.49
N PHE A 6 -25.52 34.33 11.58
CA PHE A 6 -26.09 35.36 12.42
C PHE A 6 -26.41 34.75 13.79
N CYS A 7 -25.81 35.22 14.84
CA CYS A 7 -26.13 34.83 16.23
C CYS A 7 -26.60 36.06 17.00
N ASP A 8 -27.61 35.86 17.83
CA ASP A 8 -28.20 36.94 18.66
C ASP A 8 -27.36 37.31 19.90
N ARG A 9 -26.18 36.75 20.04
CA ARG A 9 -25.25 37.05 21.12
C ARG A 9 -23.90 37.51 20.55
N PRO A 10 -23.26 38.53 21.12
CA PRO A 10 -21.88 38.83 20.77
C PRO A 10 -21.04 37.55 21.04
N VAL A 11 -20.39 37.05 20.01
CA VAL A 11 -19.33 36.07 20.18
C VAL A 11 -18.17 36.90 20.75
N ASP A 12 -17.76 36.60 21.98
CA ASP A 12 -16.49 37.11 22.48
C ASP A 12 -15.43 36.70 21.47
N ALA A 13 -14.72 37.70 20.96
CA ALA A 13 -13.58 37.41 20.09
C ALA A 13 -12.57 36.65 20.94
N GLU A 14 -12.59 35.33 20.86
CA GLU A 14 -11.49 34.52 21.39
C GLU A 14 -10.20 35.10 20.79
N ALA A 15 -9.21 35.32 21.64
CA ALA A 15 -7.90 35.79 21.19
C ALA A 15 -7.44 34.86 20.08
N VAL A 16 -7.17 35.42 18.88
CA VAL A 16 -6.73 34.63 17.73
C VAL A 16 -5.39 34.02 18.08
N LYS A 17 -5.40 32.72 18.42
CA LYS A 17 -4.18 31.96 18.70
C LYS A 17 -3.28 31.90 17.47
N GLY A 18 -1.99 31.97 17.71
CA GLY A 18 -1.00 31.79 16.64
C GLY A 18 -1.14 30.40 15.99
N VAL A 19 -1.10 30.35 14.66
CA VAL A 19 -1.06 29.06 13.93
C VAL A 19 0.39 28.70 13.63
N VAL A 20 0.78 27.49 13.98
CA VAL A 20 2.14 26.97 13.74
C VAL A 20 2.07 25.74 12.84
N HIS A 21 2.92 25.75 11.83
CA HIS A 21 3.15 24.59 10.94
C HIS A 21 4.43 23.88 11.35
N LEU A 22 4.38 22.54 11.32
CA LEU A 22 5.54 21.73 11.65
C LEU A 22 6.57 21.73 10.51
N PRO A 23 7.87 21.56 10.82
CA PRO A 23 8.89 21.30 9.80
C PRO A 23 8.50 20.10 8.93
N ALA A 24 8.76 20.21 7.62
CA ALA A 24 8.41 19.13 6.68
C ALA A 24 9.08 17.80 7.01
N GLU A 25 10.34 17.82 7.47
CA GLU A 25 11.07 16.60 7.83
C GLU A 25 10.78 16.18 9.27
N ALA A 26 10.52 14.88 9.46
CA ALA A 26 10.36 14.25 10.75
C ALA A 26 11.34 13.10 10.95
N GLN A 27 11.78 12.88 12.18
CA GLN A 27 12.42 11.64 12.59
C GLN A 27 11.37 10.56 12.79
N ILE A 28 11.62 9.35 12.26
CA ILE A 28 10.77 8.20 12.49
C ILE A 28 11.23 7.52 13.78
N SER A 29 10.39 7.56 14.82
CA SER A 29 10.69 6.95 16.12
C SER A 29 10.20 5.51 16.25
N ALA A 30 9.12 5.15 15.54
CA ALA A 30 8.61 3.79 15.41
C ALA A 30 7.73 3.69 14.15
N ALA A 31 7.71 2.52 13.54
CA ALA A 31 6.77 2.22 12.46
C ALA A 31 6.44 0.72 12.46
N ALA A 32 5.24 0.36 12.02
CA ALA A 32 4.88 -1.00 11.68
C ALA A 32 5.76 -1.55 10.55
N GLU A 33 5.57 -2.81 10.19
CA GLU A 33 6.22 -3.43 9.04
C GLU A 33 5.92 -2.64 7.76
N ASN A 34 6.90 -2.60 6.86
CA ASN A 34 6.70 -2.08 5.51
C ASN A 34 6.41 -3.23 4.55
N TYR A 35 5.85 -2.91 3.39
CA TYR A 35 5.40 -3.89 2.42
C TYR A 35 5.92 -3.57 1.03
N LEU A 36 6.03 -4.62 0.20
CA LEU A 36 6.24 -4.53 -1.25
C LEU A 36 5.37 -5.59 -1.93
N PRO A 37 4.31 -5.22 -2.65
CA PRO A 37 3.56 -6.15 -3.49
C PRO A 37 4.41 -6.58 -4.70
N LEU A 38 4.27 -7.84 -5.09
CA LEU A 38 4.91 -8.46 -6.25
C LEU A 38 3.81 -8.90 -7.22
N ASP A 39 3.28 -7.97 -7.98
CA ASP A 39 2.12 -8.15 -8.85
C ASP A 39 2.48 -8.28 -10.35
N THR A 40 3.77 -8.18 -10.68
CA THR A 40 4.33 -8.51 -11.98
C THR A 40 5.05 -9.85 -11.90
N VAL A 41 4.72 -10.76 -12.81
CA VAL A 41 5.13 -12.15 -12.74
C VAL A 41 5.58 -12.70 -14.10
N ARG A 42 6.30 -13.80 -14.06
CA ARG A 42 6.51 -14.70 -15.20
C ARG A 42 5.86 -16.03 -14.86
N TYR A 43 5.19 -16.67 -15.81
CA TYR A 43 4.55 -17.96 -15.57
C TYR A 43 5.08 -19.03 -16.53
N SER A 44 4.93 -20.28 -16.11
CA SER A 44 5.32 -21.46 -16.87
C SER A 44 4.33 -22.59 -16.60
N LYS A 45 4.04 -23.40 -17.64
CA LYS A 45 3.21 -24.59 -17.55
C LYS A 45 4.02 -25.87 -17.38
N ASP A 46 5.34 -25.80 -17.49
CA ASP A 46 6.27 -26.94 -17.38
C ASP A 46 7.40 -26.72 -16.35
N GLY A 47 7.46 -25.54 -15.73
CA GLY A 47 8.50 -25.16 -14.77
C GLY A 47 9.85 -24.83 -15.40
N ILE A 48 9.98 -24.89 -16.71
CA ILE A 48 11.24 -24.69 -17.46
C ILE A 48 11.17 -23.45 -18.35
N HIS A 49 10.13 -23.34 -19.15
CA HIS A 49 9.95 -22.26 -20.12
C HIS A 49 9.01 -21.21 -19.55
N TYR A 50 9.58 -20.08 -19.13
CA TYR A 50 8.84 -18.97 -18.55
C TYR A 50 8.47 -17.92 -19.60
N SER A 51 7.31 -17.31 -19.43
CA SER A 51 6.87 -16.16 -20.22
C SER A 51 7.76 -14.92 -20.00
N GLY A 52 7.52 -13.85 -20.75
CA GLY A 52 7.94 -12.50 -20.37
C GLY A 52 7.28 -12.06 -19.05
N GLU A 53 7.66 -10.91 -18.55
CA GLU A 53 7.00 -10.28 -17.41
C GLU A 53 5.60 -9.79 -17.81
N LEU A 54 4.62 -10.12 -16.98
CA LEU A 54 3.21 -9.78 -17.19
C LEU A 54 2.58 -9.45 -15.83
N PRO A 55 1.57 -8.58 -15.80
CA PRO A 55 0.73 -8.45 -14.61
C PRO A 55 0.04 -9.78 -14.29
N TYR A 56 -0.05 -10.14 -13.00
CA TYR A 56 -0.69 -11.38 -12.57
C TYR A 56 -2.16 -11.48 -13.07
N THR A 57 -2.88 -10.36 -13.09
CA THR A 57 -4.24 -10.27 -13.62
C THR A 57 -4.32 -10.61 -15.10
N GLY A 58 -3.33 -10.21 -15.90
CA GLY A 58 -3.23 -10.57 -17.32
C GLY A 58 -2.97 -12.06 -17.51
N VAL A 59 -2.09 -12.64 -16.68
CA VAL A 59 -1.84 -14.08 -16.68
C VAL A 59 -3.11 -14.86 -16.31
N PHE A 60 -3.82 -14.44 -15.25
CA PHE A 60 -5.06 -15.06 -14.82
C PHE A 60 -6.10 -15.07 -15.95
N GLN A 61 -6.35 -13.91 -16.56
CA GLN A 61 -7.31 -13.81 -17.64
C GLN A 61 -6.92 -14.65 -18.86
N GLN A 62 -5.64 -14.72 -19.20
CA GLN A 62 -5.16 -15.58 -20.29
C GLN A 62 -5.43 -17.06 -20.02
N LEU A 63 -5.17 -17.53 -18.79
CA LEU A 63 -5.44 -18.92 -18.40
C LEU A 63 -6.94 -19.26 -18.44
N LEU A 64 -7.80 -18.32 -18.03
CA LEU A 64 -9.26 -18.45 -18.14
C LEU A 64 -9.71 -18.56 -19.61
N LEU A 65 -9.21 -17.71 -20.50
CA LEU A 65 -9.53 -17.73 -21.93
C LEU A 65 -9.07 -19.01 -22.62
N GLU A 66 -7.95 -19.58 -22.18
CA GLU A 66 -7.43 -20.86 -22.69
C GLU A 66 -8.13 -22.07 -22.06
N CYS A 67 -9.03 -21.89 -21.09
CA CYS A 67 -9.59 -22.97 -20.28
C CYS A 67 -8.49 -23.89 -19.73
N TYR A 68 -7.39 -23.30 -19.26
CA TYR A 68 -6.23 -24.07 -18.83
C TYR A 68 -6.54 -24.86 -17.57
N GLU A 69 -6.11 -26.14 -17.56
CA GLU A 69 -6.07 -26.98 -16.36
C GLU A 69 -4.71 -27.69 -16.30
N GLY A 70 -4.00 -27.58 -15.19
CA GLY A 70 -2.72 -28.24 -15.03
C GLY A 70 -1.81 -27.61 -13.98
N GLU A 71 -0.56 -28.06 -13.95
CA GLU A 71 0.46 -27.45 -13.11
C GLU A 71 0.83 -26.06 -13.63
N LEU A 72 0.96 -25.11 -12.71
CA LEU A 72 1.31 -23.74 -12.99
C LEU A 72 2.45 -23.32 -12.05
N TYR A 73 3.48 -22.72 -12.64
CA TYR A 73 4.62 -22.16 -11.94
C TYR A 73 4.62 -20.66 -12.15
N ILE A 74 4.53 -19.89 -11.07
CA ILE A 74 4.55 -18.42 -11.09
C ILE A 74 5.82 -17.94 -10.42
N LYS A 75 6.61 -17.20 -11.17
CA LYS A 75 7.88 -16.63 -10.72
C LYS A 75 7.73 -15.14 -10.48
N HIS A 76 7.97 -14.72 -9.26
CA HIS A 76 8.11 -13.33 -8.85
C HIS A 76 9.58 -13.00 -8.68
N THR A 77 10.00 -11.80 -9.07
CA THR A 77 11.37 -11.30 -8.88
C THR A 77 11.35 -10.01 -8.10
N PHE A 78 12.36 -9.81 -7.24
CA PHE A 78 12.53 -8.57 -6.51
C PHE A 78 14.00 -8.29 -6.24
N ARG A 79 14.34 -7.02 -6.11
CA ARG A 79 15.72 -6.57 -5.89
C ARG A 79 15.92 -6.09 -4.46
N VAL A 80 17.04 -6.50 -3.86
CA VAL A 80 17.46 -6.08 -2.52
C VAL A 80 18.80 -5.36 -2.62
N THR A 81 18.82 -4.08 -2.27
CA THR A 81 20.06 -3.28 -2.23
C THR A 81 20.82 -3.45 -0.93
N GLN A 82 20.10 -3.69 0.17
CA GLN A 82 20.65 -4.03 1.47
C GLN A 82 19.73 -5.05 2.14
N LYS A 83 20.29 -6.20 2.52
CA LYS A 83 19.52 -7.28 3.17
C LYS A 83 18.96 -6.79 4.51
N PRO A 84 17.63 -6.85 4.71
CA PRO A 84 17.01 -6.52 5.98
C PRO A 84 17.22 -7.62 7.00
N ALA A 85 17.10 -7.27 8.30
CA ALA A 85 17.20 -8.23 9.38
C ALA A 85 16.03 -9.22 9.42
N LYS A 86 14.84 -8.76 9.01
CA LYS A 86 13.62 -9.57 8.92
C LYS A 86 12.90 -9.31 7.62
N MET A 87 12.48 -10.38 6.96
CA MET A 87 11.64 -10.35 5.79
C MET A 87 10.75 -11.60 5.76
N ALA A 88 9.47 -11.39 5.54
CA ALA A 88 8.50 -12.44 5.32
C ALA A 88 7.92 -12.33 3.91
N VAL A 89 7.53 -13.45 3.34
CA VAL A 89 6.63 -13.52 2.18
C VAL A 89 5.21 -13.78 2.67
N ILE A 90 4.26 -13.17 2.01
CA ILE A 90 2.83 -13.30 2.27
C ILE A 90 2.18 -13.74 0.98
N ALA A 91 1.39 -14.80 1.05
CA ALA A 91 0.60 -15.32 -0.06
C ALA A 91 -0.76 -15.78 0.42
N GLU A 92 -1.72 -15.81 -0.50
CA GLU A 92 -3.00 -16.45 -0.26
C GLU A 92 -2.80 -17.94 0.08
N ASP A 93 -3.53 -18.40 1.11
CA ASP A 93 -3.50 -19.79 1.53
C ASP A 93 -4.10 -20.68 0.45
N SER A 94 -3.35 -21.68 0.05
CA SER A 94 -3.79 -22.68 -0.91
C SER A 94 -3.17 -24.02 -0.55
N ASP A 95 -4.00 -24.98 -0.21
CA ASP A 95 -3.61 -26.35 0.19
C ASP A 95 -2.70 -27.04 -0.83
N SER A 96 -2.75 -26.61 -2.09
CA SER A 96 -1.99 -27.21 -3.20
C SER A 96 -0.76 -26.41 -3.63
N ALA A 97 -0.48 -25.27 -3.01
CA ALA A 97 0.63 -24.41 -3.43
C ALA A 97 1.93 -24.73 -2.67
N GLU A 98 2.98 -24.98 -3.43
CA GLU A 98 4.36 -25.05 -2.94
C GLU A 98 5.05 -23.72 -3.22
N LEU A 99 5.83 -23.20 -2.27
CA LEU A 99 6.53 -21.94 -2.40
C LEU A 99 8.02 -22.11 -2.10
N SER A 100 8.86 -21.60 -2.97
CA SER A 100 10.31 -21.58 -2.76
C SER A 100 10.89 -20.18 -2.99
N VAL A 101 11.91 -19.82 -2.21
CA VAL A 101 12.64 -18.56 -2.28
C VAL A 101 14.10 -18.87 -2.59
N ASN A 102 14.61 -18.41 -3.73
CA ASN A 102 15.97 -18.68 -4.19
C ASN A 102 16.33 -20.20 -4.15
N GLY A 103 15.36 -21.06 -4.45
CA GLY A 103 15.50 -22.53 -4.45
C GLY A 103 15.36 -23.18 -3.07
N HIS A 104 14.97 -22.46 -2.02
CA HIS A 104 14.70 -22.99 -0.69
C HIS A 104 13.20 -23.04 -0.42
N ASP A 105 12.69 -24.22 -0.11
CA ASP A 105 11.27 -24.41 0.23
C ASP A 105 10.89 -23.60 1.46
N THR A 106 9.75 -22.94 1.38
CA THR A 106 9.25 -22.04 2.42
C THR A 106 7.82 -22.40 2.76
N LYS A 107 7.52 -22.44 4.07
CA LYS A 107 6.17 -22.70 4.57
C LYS A 107 5.53 -21.41 5.06
N LEU A 108 4.28 -21.21 4.67
CA LEU A 108 3.44 -20.17 5.20
C LEU A 108 2.69 -20.74 6.41
N THR A 109 2.85 -20.15 7.59
CA THR A 109 2.33 -20.72 8.83
C THR A 109 1.63 -19.72 9.74
N GLN A 110 1.78 -18.43 9.48
CA GLN A 110 1.22 -17.39 10.33
C GLN A 110 0.15 -16.60 9.55
N PRO A 111 -1.07 -16.45 10.09
CA PRO A 111 -2.08 -15.64 9.43
C PRO A 111 -1.65 -14.18 9.33
N TRP A 112 -1.94 -13.56 8.20
CA TRP A 112 -1.71 -12.14 8.02
C TRP A 112 -2.86 -11.33 8.60
N HIS A 113 -2.55 -10.38 9.45
CA HIS A 113 -3.57 -9.61 10.17
C HIS A 113 -4.37 -8.62 9.31
N LYS A 114 -3.99 -8.42 8.04
CA LYS A 114 -4.69 -7.51 7.13
C LYS A 114 -5.70 -8.23 6.23
N GLU A 115 -5.44 -9.50 5.94
CA GLU A 115 -6.32 -10.34 5.13
C GLU A 115 -6.26 -11.77 5.64
N HIS A 116 -7.43 -12.35 5.96
CA HIS A 116 -7.54 -13.63 6.66
C HIS A 116 -7.14 -14.83 5.80
N GLU A 117 -7.34 -14.73 4.49
CA GLU A 117 -7.02 -15.80 3.54
C GLU A 117 -5.52 -15.85 3.19
N PHE A 118 -4.73 -14.91 3.74
CA PHE A 118 -3.30 -14.84 3.47
C PHE A 118 -2.48 -15.31 4.67
N LEU A 119 -1.46 -16.11 4.37
CA LEU A 119 -0.49 -16.59 5.34
C LEU A 119 0.90 -15.99 5.09
N MET A 120 1.70 -15.92 6.15
CA MET A 120 3.06 -15.39 6.17
C MET A 120 4.07 -16.50 6.44
N GLY A 121 5.24 -16.43 5.79
CA GLY A 121 6.42 -17.26 6.05
C GLY A 121 7.69 -16.41 6.15
N ASP A 122 8.53 -16.70 7.15
CA ASP A 122 9.84 -16.03 7.29
C ASP A 122 10.80 -16.51 6.19
N ILE A 123 11.36 -15.57 5.44
CA ILE A 123 12.32 -15.80 4.37
C ILE A 123 13.66 -15.11 4.61
N SER A 124 13.89 -14.58 5.81
CA SER A 124 15.06 -13.77 6.13
C SER A 124 16.38 -14.47 5.82
N GLU A 125 16.46 -15.79 6.01
CA GLU A 125 17.69 -16.55 5.76
C GLU A 125 17.97 -16.74 4.26
N PHE A 126 16.92 -16.85 3.44
CA PHE A 126 17.02 -17.19 2.02
C PHE A 126 17.23 -15.97 1.12
N VAL A 127 16.89 -14.77 1.61
CA VAL A 127 17.06 -13.53 0.87
C VAL A 127 18.53 -13.11 0.82
N ARG A 128 18.95 -12.62 -0.34
CA ARG A 128 20.33 -12.13 -0.59
C ARG A 128 20.31 -10.71 -1.17
N GLY A 129 21.45 -10.04 -1.14
CA GLY A 129 21.66 -8.80 -1.87
C GLY A 129 21.62 -9.05 -3.39
N GLY A 130 21.06 -8.12 -4.13
CA GLY A 130 20.83 -8.25 -5.57
C GLY A 130 19.46 -8.83 -5.90
N GLU A 131 19.36 -9.54 -7.00
CA GLU A 131 18.12 -10.16 -7.48
C GLU A 131 17.77 -11.39 -6.67
N ASN A 132 16.48 -11.50 -6.33
CA ASN A 132 15.88 -12.64 -5.65
C ASN A 132 14.67 -13.11 -6.45
N GLU A 133 14.35 -14.39 -6.33
CA GLU A 133 13.18 -14.98 -6.97
C GLU A 133 12.34 -15.78 -5.94
N ILE A 134 11.04 -15.73 -6.16
CA ILE A 134 10.07 -16.58 -5.46
C ILE A 134 9.32 -17.36 -6.52
N ILE A 135 9.26 -18.67 -6.39
CA ILE A 135 8.48 -19.53 -7.28
C ILE A 135 7.33 -20.12 -6.47
N ARG A 136 6.11 -19.89 -6.94
CA ARG A 136 4.89 -20.54 -6.46
C ARG A 136 4.50 -21.60 -7.48
N LYS A 137 4.46 -22.86 -7.07
CA LYS A 137 3.93 -23.98 -7.87
C LYS A 137 2.55 -24.30 -7.36
N MET A 138 1.57 -24.43 -8.24
CA MET A 138 0.19 -24.73 -7.89
C MET A 138 -0.49 -25.49 -9.02
N ARG A 139 -1.63 -26.13 -8.72
CA ARG A 139 -2.54 -26.64 -9.76
C ARG A 139 -3.57 -25.56 -10.07
N PHE A 140 -3.64 -25.15 -11.31
CA PHE A 140 -4.67 -24.25 -11.80
C PHE A 140 -5.81 -25.05 -12.43
N TYR A 141 -7.04 -24.75 -12.07
CA TYR A 141 -8.24 -25.29 -12.67
C TYR A 141 -9.44 -24.40 -12.40
N GLN A 142 -10.48 -24.51 -13.23
CA GLN A 142 -11.79 -23.93 -13.00
C GLN A 142 -12.85 -24.95 -13.34
N SER A 143 -13.94 -24.99 -12.59
CA SER A 143 -15.09 -25.84 -12.83
C SER A 143 -15.88 -25.42 -14.09
N GLU A 144 -16.73 -26.33 -14.60
CA GLU A 144 -17.62 -26.03 -15.72
C GLU A 144 -18.59 -24.88 -15.38
N GLU A 145 -19.00 -24.76 -14.13
CA GLU A 145 -19.87 -23.68 -13.62
C GLU A 145 -19.20 -22.31 -13.76
N VAL A 146 -17.90 -22.20 -13.45
CA VAL A 146 -17.13 -20.97 -13.62
C VAL A 146 -17.05 -20.60 -15.10
N TYR A 147 -16.67 -21.53 -15.95
CA TYR A 147 -16.58 -21.27 -17.39
C TYR A 147 -17.95 -20.97 -18.02
N TYR A 148 -19.02 -21.58 -17.54
CA TYR A 148 -20.38 -21.23 -17.96
C TYR A 148 -20.72 -19.80 -17.55
N ALA A 149 -20.41 -19.39 -16.32
CA ALA A 149 -20.68 -18.02 -15.85
C ALA A 149 -19.87 -16.96 -16.64
N LEU A 150 -18.64 -17.28 -17.05
CA LEU A 150 -17.78 -16.38 -17.81
C LEU A 150 -18.20 -16.27 -19.29
N PHE A 151 -18.44 -17.41 -19.96
CA PHE A 151 -18.51 -17.50 -21.40
C PHE A 151 -19.83 -18.11 -21.94
N GLY A 152 -20.71 -18.57 -21.05
CA GLY A 152 -21.97 -19.20 -21.44
C GLY A 152 -22.95 -18.25 -22.13
N GLU A 153 -23.77 -18.79 -23.02
CA GLU A 153 -24.87 -18.02 -23.62
C GLU A 153 -26.03 -17.84 -22.63
N GLY A 154 -26.60 -16.67 -22.56
CA GLY A 154 -27.76 -16.35 -21.71
C GLY A 154 -27.47 -16.26 -20.22
N VAL A 155 -26.22 -16.15 -19.83
CA VAL A 155 -25.79 -15.95 -18.42
C VAL A 155 -26.33 -14.64 -17.90
N THR A 156 -26.96 -14.68 -16.73
CA THR A 156 -27.49 -13.48 -16.07
C THR A 156 -26.38 -12.68 -15.41
N GLU A 157 -26.57 -11.36 -15.34
CA GLU A 157 -25.65 -10.47 -14.61
C GLU A 157 -25.47 -10.90 -13.14
N THR A 158 -26.55 -11.38 -12.51
CA THR A 158 -26.50 -11.88 -11.13
C THR A 158 -25.52 -13.05 -11.00
N LEU A 159 -25.51 -14.00 -11.95
CA LEU A 159 -24.59 -15.13 -11.91
C LEU A 159 -23.13 -14.67 -12.03
N ARG A 160 -22.87 -13.70 -12.90
CA ARG A 160 -21.52 -13.11 -13.05
C ARG A 160 -21.07 -12.37 -11.80
N ASN A 161 -21.98 -11.60 -11.18
CA ASN A 161 -21.66 -10.82 -9.96
C ASN A 161 -21.46 -11.71 -8.72
N CYS A 162 -21.97 -12.95 -8.74
CA CYS A 162 -21.78 -13.93 -7.66
C CYS A 162 -20.74 -14.99 -8.01
N LEU A 163 -19.96 -14.79 -9.08
CA LEU A 163 -18.95 -15.72 -9.50
C LEU A 163 -17.84 -15.82 -8.43
N SER A 164 -17.51 -17.06 -8.07
CA SER A 164 -16.35 -17.42 -7.26
C SER A 164 -15.48 -18.37 -8.07
N TYR A 165 -14.21 -18.09 -8.16
CA TYR A 165 -13.26 -18.92 -8.88
C TYR A 165 -12.80 -20.09 -8.01
N ASP A 166 -12.52 -21.26 -8.63
CA ASP A 166 -11.93 -22.40 -7.91
C ASP A 166 -10.44 -22.18 -7.63
N THR A 167 -9.75 -21.51 -8.55
CA THR A 167 -8.37 -21.09 -8.39
C THR A 167 -8.25 -19.62 -8.79
N GLU A 168 -7.74 -18.80 -7.91
CA GLU A 168 -7.41 -17.40 -8.17
C GLU A 168 -5.89 -17.18 -8.21
N LEU A 169 -5.46 -16.16 -8.93
CA LEU A 169 -4.08 -15.69 -8.89
C LEU A 169 -4.04 -14.35 -8.18
N GLU A 170 -3.38 -14.33 -7.05
CA GLU A 170 -3.20 -13.14 -6.23
C GLU A 170 -1.72 -12.76 -6.16
N PRO A 171 -1.40 -11.45 -5.99
CA PRO A 171 -0.04 -11.01 -5.82
C PRO A 171 0.57 -11.56 -4.53
N LEU A 172 1.88 -11.75 -4.52
CA LEU A 172 2.61 -11.93 -3.27
C LEU A 172 2.93 -10.58 -2.66
N TYR A 173 3.11 -10.57 -1.33
CA TYR A 173 3.60 -9.39 -0.63
C TYR A 173 4.87 -9.75 0.14
N LEU A 174 5.85 -8.87 0.11
CA LEU A 174 6.96 -8.90 1.05
C LEU A 174 6.61 -7.99 2.23
N ALA A 175 6.90 -8.46 3.46
CA ALA A 175 6.74 -7.68 4.68
C ALA A 175 8.01 -7.69 5.50
N GLY A 176 8.33 -6.59 6.18
CA GLY A 176 9.48 -6.59 7.08
C GLY A 176 10.01 -5.23 7.47
N ASP A 177 11.23 -5.25 8.00
CA ASP A 177 11.92 -4.09 8.53
C ASP A 177 12.87 -3.47 7.47
N PHE A 178 12.27 -2.92 6.41
CA PHE A 178 12.98 -2.36 5.27
C PHE A 178 12.31 -1.09 4.73
N GLY A 179 13.03 -0.35 3.90
CA GLY A 179 12.49 0.69 3.03
C GLY A 179 12.24 0.13 1.63
N VAL A 180 11.31 0.74 0.90
CA VAL A 180 11.01 0.46 -0.51
C VAL A 180 11.27 1.71 -1.33
N TYR A 181 12.11 1.60 -2.34
CA TYR A 181 12.58 2.73 -3.12
C TYR A 181 12.29 2.50 -4.59
N ALA A 182 11.62 3.47 -5.22
CA ALA A 182 11.45 3.52 -6.67
C ALA A 182 12.69 4.10 -7.35
N GLY A 183 12.85 3.80 -8.63
CA GLY A 183 13.87 4.46 -9.46
C GLY A 183 13.62 5.96 -9.56
N SER A 184 12.35 6.37 -9.67
CA SER A 184 11.90 7.76 -9.65
C SER A 184 10.44 7.83 -9.19
N PHE A 185 10.02 9.03 -8.73
CA PHE A 185 8.63 9.38 -8.54
C PHE A 185 8.29 10.61 -9.36
N GLU A 186 7.17 10.55 -10.06
CA GLU A 186 6.63 11.65 -10.84
C GLU A 186 5.29 12.10 -10.25
N LYS A 187 4.91 13.35 -10.51
CA LYS A 187 3.56 13.82 -10.14
C LYS A 187 2.56 13.29 -11.16
N GLY A 188 1.51 12.65 -10.69
CA GLY A 188 0.35 12.32 -11.51
C GLY A 188 -0.40 13.55 -11.98
N GLN A 189 -1.33 13.39 -12.91
CA GLN A 189 -2.16 14.48 -13.42
C GLN A 189 -3.08 15.05 -12.33
N ARG A 190 -3.46 14.24 -11.35
CA ARG A 190 -4.27 14.67 -10.22
C ARG A 190 -3.43 15.16 -9.06
N GLN A 191 -3.95 16.15 -8.37
CA GLN A 191 -3.30 16.68 -7.18
C GLN A 191 -3.22 15.60 -6.08
N GLY A 192 -2.03 15.41 -5.53
CA GLY A 192 -1.78 14.45 -4.46
C GLY A 192 -1.57 13.01 -4.92
N VAL A 193 -1.49 12.76 -6.22
CA VAL A 193 -1.08 11.47 -6.80
C VAL A 193 0.40 11.52 -7.18
N LEU A 194 1.11 10.45 -6.83
CA LEU A 194 2.50 10.20 -7.24
C LEU A 194 2.55 8.90 -8.03
N LEU A 195 3.32 8.91 -9.11
CA LEU A 195 3.59 7.73 -9.93
C LEU A 195 5.00 7.23 -9.64
N GLY A 196 5.17 5.92 -9.48
CA GLY A 196 6.46 5.29 -9.24
C GLY A 196 6.61 3.97 -9.98
N GLU A 197 7.83 3.61 -10.31
CA GLU A 197 8.17 2.38 -11.05
C GLU A 197 9.43 1.74 -10.49
N THR A 198 9.60 0.46 -10.77
CA THR A 198 10.84 -0.29 -10.50
C THR A 198 11.29 -0.19 -9.06
N PHE A 199 10.63 -0.94 -8.19
CA PHE A 199 10.90 -0.91 -6.76
C PHE A 199 12.04 -1.83 -6.35
N SER A 200 12.77 -1.40 -5.33
CA SER A 200 13.78 -2.21 -4.66
C SER A 200 13.67 -2.09 -3.14
N VAL A 201 14.02 -3.17 -2.45
CA VAL A 201 14.14 -3.20 -1.00
C VAL A 201 15.50 -2.65 -0.59
N GLY A 202 15.51 -1.79 0.41
CA GLY A 202 16.72 -1.17 0.93
C GLY A 202 16.65 -0.90 2.44
N PRO A 203 17.58 -0.10 2.99
CA PRO A 203 17.60 0.20 4.40
C PRO A 203 16.32 0.92 4.84
N ARG A 204 15.86 0.64 6.05
CA ARG A 204 14.70 1.32 6.62
C ARG A 204 14.99 2.80 6.84
N PRO A 205 14.15 3.72 6.36
CA PRO A 205 14.35 5.15 6.57
C PRO A 205 14.22 5.53 8.04
N GLN A 206 15.07 6.46 8.49
CA GLN A 206 15.01 7.03 9.84
C GLN A 206 14.34 8.40 9.86
N ARG A 207 14.15 9.00 8.69
CA ARG A 207 13.50 10.32 8.51
C ARG A 207 12.63 10.29 7.27
N ALA A 208 11.61 11.13 7.26
CA ALA A 208 10.74 11.31 6.10
C ALA A 208 10.17 12.73 6.03
N LYS A 209 9.85 13.15 4.80
CA LYS A 209 9.04 14.34 4.46
C LYS A 209 7.70 13.93 3.85
N ASN A 210 7.72 12.88 3.05
CA ASN A 210 6.56 12.25 2.46
C ASN A 210 6.79 10.74 2.49
N LEU A 211 5.88 10.00 3.10
CA LEU A 211 6.06 8.54 3.26
C LEU A 211 6.28 7.83 1.92
N ILE A 212 5.59 8.28 0.86
CA ILE A 212 5.67 7.62 -0.45
C ILE A 212 7.08 7.72 -1.04
N THR A 213 7.65 8.91 -1.08
CA THR A 213 8.97 9.13 -1.69
C THR A 213 10.13 8.70 -0.79
N ASP A 214 9.88 8.57 0.50
CA ASP A 214 10.91 8.38 1.50
C ASP A 214 10.92 6.95 2.07
N GLY A 215 10.62 5.98 1.21
CA GLY A 215 10.81 4.55 1.47
C GLY A 215 9.60 3.81 2.06
N TYR A 216 8.40 4.41 2.05
CA TYR A 216 7.17 3.81 2.53
C TYR A 216 6.00 3.89 1.53
N PRO A 217 6.21 3.62 0.21
CA PRO A 217 5.15 3.78 -0.78
C PRO A 217 3.94 2.86 -0.55
N PHE A 218 4.18 1.63 -0.11
CA PHE A 218 3.14 0.63 0.15
C PHE A 218 2.80 0.49 1.64
N PHE A 219 3.21 1.45 2.46
CA PHE A 219 3.00 1.37 3.90
C PHE A 219 1.53 1.47 4.28
N ALA A 220 1.12 0.59 5.17
CA ALA A 220 -0.20 0.59 5.78
C ALA A 220 -0.09 0.21 7.25
N GLY A 221 -0.52 1.08 8.14
CA GLY A 221 -0.40 0.85 9.58
C GLY A 221 -0.10 2.10 10.37
N ARG A 222 0.59 1.95 11.49
CA ARG A 222 0.92 3.07 12.38
C ARG A 222 2.39 3.43 12.25
N ILE A 223 2.66 4.74 12.16
CA ILE A 223 4.00 5.30 12.15
C ILE A 223 4.08 6.47 13.12
N ARG A 224 5.15 6.51 13.92
CA ARG A 224 5.42 7.60 14.86
C ARG A 224 6.53 8.49 14.36
N LEU A 225 6.26 9.78 14.38
CA LEU A 225 7.10 10.84 13.84
C LEU A 225 7.39 11.85 14.92
N LYS A 226 8.66 12.21 15.09
CA LYS A 226 9.10 13.22 16.06
C LYS A 226 9.69 14.43 15.37
N ARG A 227 9.41 15.59 15.95
CA ARG A 227 9.98 16.89 15.59
C ARG A 227 10.25 17.74 16.82
N THR A 228 11.18 18.65 16.68
CA THR A 228 11.40 19.70 17.65
C THR A 228 11.04 21.03 17.02
N ILE A 229 10.28 21.86 17.74
CA ILE A 229 9.95 23.23 17.34
C ILE A 229 10.30 24.19 18.49
N THR A 230 10.60 25.44 18.14
CA THR A 230 10.81 26.50 19.13
C THR A 230 9.64 27.46 19.06
N LEU A 231 9.06 27.77 20.21
CA LEU A 231 7.92 28.69 20.35
C LEU A 231 8.31 29.88 21.19
N ASP A 232 7.97 31.08 20.73
CA ASP A 232 8.09 32.31 21.49
C ASP A 232 6.86 32.54 22.39
N ASP A 233 5.71 32.00 21.98
CA ASP A 233 4.44 32.00 22.70
C ASP A 233 3.85 30.56 22.71
N PRO A 234 3.49 30.01 23.88
CA PRO A 234 2.86 28.68 23.96
C PRO A 234 1.38 28.67 23.56
N ASP A 235 0.74 29.84 23.45
CA ASP A 235 -0.70 29.94 23.09
C ASP A 235 -0.92 29.78 21.60
N VAL A 236 -0.73 28.53 21.09
CA VAL A 236 -0.70 28.22 19.68
C VAL A 236 -1.56 27.01 19.32
N ILE A 237 -1.97 26.99 18.05
CA ILE A 237 -2.65 25.89 17.38
C ILE A 237 -1.67 25.27 16.38
N LEU A 238 -1.51 23.95 16.40
CA LEU A 238 -0.86 23.23 15.31
C LEU A 238 -1.86 23.00 14.19
N GLU A 239 -1.48 23.33 12.97
CA GLU A 239 -2.22 23.01 11.75
C GLU A 239 -1.42 22.05 10.89
N PHE A 240 -2.07 20.98 10.44
CA PHE A 240 -1.47 19.92 9.63
C PHE A 240 -1.92 20.05 8.19
N ILE A 241 -0.95 19.97 7.29
CA ILE A 241 -1.18 19.95 5.84
C ILE A 241 -0.91 18.53 5.36
N GLY A 242 -1.96 17.80 5.00
CA GLY A 242 -1.80 16.43 4.51
C GLY A 242 -3.07 15.60 4.63
N ARG A 243 -2.97 14.38 4.17
CA ARG A 243 -4.04 13.38 4.24
C ARG A 243 -3.63 12.29 5.23
N PHE A 244 -4.43 12.09 6.25
CA PHE A 244 -4.29 11.02 7.22
C PHE A 244 -5.67 10.51 7.62
N GLN A 245 -5.78 9.23 7.97
CA GLN A 245 -7.05 8.66 8.44
C GLN A 245 -7.28 8.98 9.90
N ALA A 246 -6.23 8.92 10.70
CA ALA A 246 -6.24 9.34 12.08
C ALA A 246 -4.82 9.76 12.51
N MET A 247 -4.77 10.72 13.44
CA MET A 247 -3.52 11.18 14.03
C MET A 247 -3.70 11.33 15.54
N LYS A 248 -2.74 10.84 16.32
CA LYS A 248 -2.60 11.22 17.72
C LYS A 248 -1.43 12.17 17.85
N VAL A 249 -1.57 13.17 18.72
CA VAL A 249 -0.58 14.22 18.93
C VAL A 249 -0.13 14.22 20.38
N TRP A 250 1.18 14.18 20.58
CA TRP A 250 1.81 14.43 21.90
C TRP A 250 2.69 15.66 21.83
N VAL A 251 2.70 16.40 22.91
CA VAL A 251 3.55 17.57 23.10
C VAL A 251 4.30 17.37 24.41
N ASN A 252 5.62 17.43 24.37
CA ASN A 252 6.49 17.23 25.54
C ASN A 252 6.17 15.93 26.32
N GLY A 253 5.83 14.86 25.60
CA GLY A 253 5.49 13.55 26.16
C GLY A 253 4.05 13.42 26.70
N GLN A 254 3.22 14.46 26.64
CA GLN A 254 1.81 14.43 27.06
C GLN A 254 0.90 14.38 25.84
N GLN A 255 -0.12 13.53 25.86
CA GLN A 255 -1.07 13.43 24.75
C GLN A 255 -1.97 14.66 24.73
N ALA A 256 -1.81 15.50 23.71
CA ALA A 256 -2.62 16.69 23.50
C ALA A 256 -3.99 16.36 22.89
N GLY A 257 -4.06 15.34 22.01
CA GLY A 257 -5.35 14.94 21.44
C GLY A 257 -5.25 13.93 20.31
N LYS A 258 -6.41 13.79 19.62
CA LYS A 258 -6.59 12.92 18.43
C LYS A 258 -7.31 13.73 17.36
N LEU A 259 -6.85 13.58 16.12
CA LEU A 259 -7.46 14.18 14.94
C LEU A 259 -8.00 13.07 14.03
N LEU A 260 -9.24 13.21 13.57
CA LEU A 260 -9.91 12.29 12.64
C LEU A 260 -10.40 13.05 11.39
N PHE A 261 -11.07 14.18 11.59
CA PHE A 261 -11.66 14.99 10.51
C PHE A 261 -11.12 16.42 10.51
N ASP A 262 -10.61 16.87 11.66
CA ASP A 262 -9.99 18.20 11.80
C ASP A 262 -8.51 18.09 11.49
N ASN A 263 -7.96 19.18 10.99
CA ASN A 263 -6.52 19.35 10.74
C ASN A 263 -5.83 20.30 11.72
N ARG A 264 -6.52 20.69 12.80
CA ARG A 264 -6.03 21.64 13.81
C ARG A 264 -6.18 21.09 15.21
N ILE A 265 -5.21 21.41 16.05
CA ILE A 265 -5.24 21.10 17.48
C ILE A 265 -4.62 22.21 18.30
N ASP A 266 -5.31 22.63 19.36
CA ASP A 266 -4.81 23.55 20.36
C ASP A 266 -3.84 22.83 21.30
N ILE A 267 -2.60 23.30 21.36
CA ILE A 267 -1.56 22.71 22.19
C ILE A 267 -1.13 23.60 23.38
N SER A 268 -1.81 24.71 23.60
CA SER A 268 -1.43 25.72 24.59
C SER A 268 -1.21 25.17 26.01
N GLN A 269 -2.00 24.14 26.38
CA GLN A 269 -1.87 23.53 27.71
C GLN A 269 -0.64 22.61 27.87
N PHE A 270 0.00 22.25 26.78
CA PHE A 270 1.10 21.28 26.73
C PHE A 270 2.41 21.91 26.25
N ALA A 271 2.31 23.04 25.55
CA ALA A 271 3.43 23.78 25.01
C ALA A 271 4.09 24.67 26.07
N ARG A 272 5.34 25.07 25.80
CA ARG A 272 6.10 26.00 26.61
C ARG A 272 6.91 26.97 25.74
N ILE A 273 7.33 28.10 26.29
CA ILE A 273 8.28 28.98 25.62
C ILE A 273 9.59 28.20 25.41
N GLY A 274 10.20 28.36 24.26
CA GLY A 274 11.43 27.68 23.89
C GLY A 274 11.16 26.37 23.17
N GLU A 275 12.02 25.37 23.38
CA GLU A 275 11.99 24.10 22.68
C GLU A 275 10.84 23.17 23.12
N ASN A 276 10.10 22.65 22.17
CA ASN A 276 9.02 21.68 22.37
C ASN A 276 9.22 20.46 21.47
N GLU A 277 9.08 19.26 22.03
CA GLU A 277 9.02 18.02 21.28
C GLU A 277 7.57 17.74 20.87
N ILE A 278 7.35 17.53 19.57
CA ILE A 278 6.06 17.12 19.01
C ILE A 278 6.19 15.69 18.49
N GLU A 279 5.40 14.78 19.01
CA GLU A 279 5.28 13.42 18.49
C GLU A 279 3.90 13.20 17.90
N LEU A 280 3.87 12.63 16.68
CA LEU A 280 2.67 12.29 15.93
C LEU A 280 2.63 10.78 15.71
N GLU A 281 1.50 10.12 15.98
CA GLU A 281 1.23 8.76 15.53
C GLU A 281 0.19 8.83 14.42
N LEU A 282 0.64 8.64 13.18
CA LEU A 282 -0.23 8.56 12.01
C LEU A 282 -0.76 7.15 11.84
N THR A 283 -2.05 7.04 11.49
CA THR A 283 -2.64 5.82 10.94
C THR A 283 -2.79 5.99 9.43
N VAL A 284 -2.09 5.15 8.67
CA VAL A 284 -2.12 5.12 7.20
C VAL A 284 -3.01 3.97 6.76
N SER A 285 -3.92 4.22 5.82
CA SER A 285 -4.86 3.20 5.31
C SER A 285 -4.16 2.17 4.42
N ASN A 286 -4.92 1.14 4.06
CA ASN A 286 -4.46 0.12 3.13
C ASN A 286 -4.48 0.57 1.65
N ARG A 287 -4.92 1.80 1.32
CA ARG A 287 -5.06 2.29 -0.05
C ARG A 287 -3.78 2.13 -0.89
N ASN A 288 -2.62 2.49 -0.32
CA ASN A 288 -1.36 2.37 -1.03
C ASN A 288 -0.75 0.95 -0.96
N LEU A 289 -1.29 0.05 -0.14
CA LEU A 289 -0.87 -1.35 -0.07
C LEU A 289 -1.61 -2.22 -1.10
N PHE A 290 -2.94 -2.10 -1.13
CA PHE A 290 -3.79 -2.96 -1.97
C PHE A 290 -4.19 -2.33 -3.30
N GLY A 291 -3.96 -1.05 -3.47
CA GLY A 291 -4.35 -0.35 -4.70
C GLY A 291 -5.79 0.18 -4.70
N PRO A 292 -6.34 0.43 -5.88
CA PRO A 292 -5.77 0.09 -7.20
C PRO A 292 -4.51 0.90 -7.55
N HIS A 293 -3.50 0.26 -8.16
CA HIS A 293 -2.23 0.90 -8.48
C HIS A 293 -2.08 1.23 -9.97
N HIS A 294 -2.56 0.37 -10.84
CA HIS A 294 -2.27 0.36 -12.28
C HIS A 294 -3.42 0.89 -13.13
N THR A 295 -4.33 1.63 -12.53
CA THR A 295 -5.47 2.22 -13.25
C THR A 295 -5.08 3.50 -13.97
N LEU A 296 -5.93 3.92 -14.92
CA LEU A 296 -5.81 5.23 -15.54
C LEU A 296 -5.87 6.32 -14.45
N GLU A 297 -5.15 7.42 -14.67
CA GLU A 297 -5.10 8.58 -13.74
C GLU A 297 -6.45 9.29 -13.53
N ASN A 298 -7.55 8.69 -13.99
CA ASN A 298 -8.91 9.18 -13.82
C ASN A 298 -9.51 8.89 -12.45
N GLU A 299 -8.90 7.99 -11.69
CA GLU A 299 -9.37 7.65 -10.36
C GLU A 299 -9.25 8.83 -9.42
N GLU A 300 -10.31 9.08 -8.66
CA GLU A 300 -10.25 10.05 -7.58
C GLU A 300 -9.51 9.45 -6.39
N PRO A 301 -8.46 10.10 -5.86
CA PRO A 301 -7.66 9.54 -4.77
C PRO A 301 -8.47 9.25 -3.50
N GLU A 302 -9.62 9.89 -3.35
CA GLU A 302 -10.54 9.72 -2.22
C GLU A 302 -11.68 8.74 -2.47
N SER A 303 -11.89 8.33 -3.72
CA SER A 303 -13.03 7.50 -4.12
C SER A 303 -12.53 6.17 -4.67
N VAL A 304 -12.83 5.10 -3.96
CA VAL A 304 -12.55 3.74 -4.39
C VAL A 304 -13.86 2.98 -4.40
N GLY A 305 -14.32 2.59 -5.59
CA GLY A 305 -15.49 1.73 -5.78
C GLY A 305 -15.08 0.36 -6.29
N PRO A 306 -16.00 -0.64 -6.31
CA PRO A 306 -15.69 -1.98 -6.82
C PRO A 306 -15.09 -1.97 -8.23
N TYR A 307 -15.56 -1.10 -9.10
CA TYR A 307 -15.07 -0.94 -10.48
C TYR A 307 -13.63 -0.42 -10.59
N THR A 308 -13.07 0.14 -9.53
CA THR A 308 -11.68 0.63 -9.53
C THR A 308 -10.67 -0.49 -9.36
N PHE A 309 -11.10 -1.68 -8.95
CA PHE A 309 -10.28 -2.89 -8.87
C PHE A 309 -10.40 -3.76 -10.12
N GLU A 310 -11.45 -3.56 -10.94
CA GLU A 310 -11.56 -4.18 -12.24
C GLU A 310 -10.66 -3.43 -13.23
N LEU A 311 -9.82 -4.14 -13.94
CA LEU A 311 -9.06 -3.55 -15.03
C LEU A 311 -9.98 -3.43 -16.23
N PRO A 312 -10.40 -2.21 -16.62
CA PRO A 312 -11.27 -2.05 -17.78
C PRO A 312 -10.54 -2.46 -19.05
N GLY A 313 -11.23 -3.15 -19.92
CA GLY A 313 -10.71 -3.57 -21.21
C GLY A 313 -10.49 -5.07 -21.33
N THR A 314 -10.16 -5.50 -22.53
CA THR A 314 -9.81 -6.87 -22.85
C THR A 314 -8.30 -7.04 -22.75
N TRP A 315 -7.87 -8.15 -22.16
CA TRP A 315 -6.49 -8.57 -22.16
C TRP A 315 -6.18 -9.33 -23.47
N GLU A 316 -5.20 -8.84 -24.20
CA GLU A 316 -4.68 -9.54 -25.38
C GLU A 316 -3.22 -9.88 -25.15
N ASN A 317 -2.88 -11.17 -25.19
CA ASN A 317 -1.51 -11.66 -24.95
C ASN A 317 -0.91 -11.18 -23.61
N GLY A 318 -1.73 -11.09 -22.56
CA GLY A 318 -1.32 -10.62 -21.24
C GLY A 318 -1.15 -9.09 -21.11
N GLN A 319 -1.65 -8.33 -22.09
CA GLN A 319 -1.61 -6.86 -22.07
C GLN A 319 -3.01 -6.26 -22.15
N SER A 320 -3.23 -5.13 -21.52
CA SER A 320 -4.45 -4.33 -21.63
C SER A 320 -4.10 -2.86 -21.86
N ASN A 321 -4.88 -2.19 -22.71
CA ASN A 321 -4.72 -0.76 -22.95
C ASN A 321 -5.09 0.12 -21.74
N ALA A 322 -5.79 -0.44 -20.76
CA ALA A 322 -6.18 0.23 -19.52
C ALA A 322 -5.15 0.05 -18.40
N TYR A 323 -4.25 -0.92 -18.50
CA TYR A 323 -3.18 -1.15 -17.54
C TYR A 323 -2.04 -0.15 -17.72
N ARG A 324 -1.46 0.31 -16.61
CA ARG A 324 -0.23 1.13 -16.58
C ARG A 324 0.84 0.38 -15.80
N GLU A 325 2.07 0.40 -16.30
CA GLU A 325 3.22 -0.20 -15.63
C GLU A 325 3.57 0.57 -14.34
N SER A 326 3.31 1.88 -14.32
CA SER A 326 3.52 2.71 -13.15
C SER A 326 2.45 2.48 -12.08
N TYR A 327 2.88 2.54 -10.84
CA TYR A 327 2.02 2.47 -9.66
C TYR A 327 1.56 3.88 -9.27
N ALA A 328 0.26 4.08 -9.10
CA ALA A 328 -0.32 5.31 -8.61
C ALA A 328 -0.52 5.27 -7.09
N PHE A 329 0.10 6.22 -6.39
CA PHE A 329 0.02 6.35 -4.95
C PHE A 329 -0.71 7.62 -4.54
N VAL A 330 -1.51 7.53 -3.50
CA VAL A 330 -1.99 8.72 -2.79
C VAL A 330 -0.86 9.25 -1.91
N SER A 331 -0.44 10.48 -2.18
CA SER A 331 0.63 11.14 -1.42
C SER A 331 0.26 11.27 0.07
N VAL A 332 1.21 10.95 0.94
CA VAL A 332 1.08 11.06 2.40
C VAL A 332 2.16 12.02 2.92
N PRO A 333 2.01 13.34 2.68
CA PRO A 333 2.86 14.34 3.32
C PRO A 333 2.66 14.30 4.82
N ILE A 334 3.69 14.62 5.57
CA ILE A 334 3.73 14.47 7.03
C ILE A 334 3.98 15.80 7.76
N CYS A 335 3.61 16.92 7.15
CA CYS A 335 3.78 18.27 7.71
C CYS A 335 2.45 18.96 8.04
#